data_686ed6ee8c3a6885fc53c876e98e35a9
#
_entry.id   686ed6ee8c3a6885fc53c876e98e35a9
#
_cell.length_a   1.000
_cell.length_b   1.000
_cell.length_c   1.000
_cell.angle_alpha   90.00
_cell.angle_beta   90.00
_cell.angle_gamma   90.00
#
_symmetry.space_group_name_H-M   'P 1'
#
loop_
_entity.id
_entity.type
_entity.pdbx_description
1 polymer ?
#
loop_
_entity_poly.entity_id
_entity_poly.type
_entity_poly.pdbx_seq_one_letter_code
_entity_poly.pdbx_strand_id
1 'polypeptide(L)'
;MVIKIFYVAIAIFCVAMVFLSVQTPYFSDMFKDDLSIANMEMRKIVDYQIGERVDAKFTADSGTRYKDRDEFKNFKAEEISADLNHTLVSKTATRAGELIKFNGDAHYVNSSGFDYTAQEIIYDTSSKIVRSDVPYVLRQGNDRVTGASISYDTKTKQTNSKGIHAWYQLKDQNSTNPYSFSR
;
A
#
# COMPACT_ATOMS: atom_id res chain seq x y z
N MET A 1 50.88 46.93 -33.44
CA MET A 1 50.19 45.76 -33.96
C MET A 1 49.65 44.82 -32.84
N VAL A 2 50.36 44.57 -31.79
CA VAL A 2 50.01 43.67 -30.68
C VAL A 2 48.75 44.07 -29.93
N ILE A 3 48.52 45.36 -29.67
CA ILE A 3 47.39 45.89 -28.94
C ILE A 3 46.04 45.59 -29.67
N LYS A 4 46.00 45.71 -31.00
CA LYS A 4 44.79 45.37 -31.76
C LYS A 4 44.41 43.90 -31.69
N ILE A 5 45.41 42.99 -31.68
CA ILE A 5 45.21 41.56 -31.57
C ILE A 5 44.67 41.20 -30.17
N PHE A 6 45.15 41.90 -29.13
CA PHE A 6 44.66 41.70 -27.76
C PHE A 6 43.15 42.10 -27.60
N TYR A 7 42.72 43.23 -28.17
CA TYR A 7 41.29 43.62 -28.13
C TYR A 7 40.41 42.65 -28.90
N VAL A 8 40.90 42.13 -30.04
CA VAL A 8 40.14 41.13 -30.80
C VAL A 8 40.02 39.84 -30.02
N ALA A 9 41.08 39.37 -29.32
CA ALA A 9 41.05 38.18 -28.48
C ALA A 9 40.07 38.33 -27.30
N ILE A 10 40.04 39.51 -26.65
CA ILE A 10 39.07 39.77 -25.57
C ILE A 10 37.63 39.79 -26.13
N ALA A 11 37.40 40.42 -27.27
CA ALA A 11 36.06 40.44 -27.87
C ALA A 11 35.54 39.03 -28.20
N ILE A 12 36.39 38.17 -28.76
CA ILE A 12 36.05 36.77 -29.03
C ILE A 12 35.75 36.01 -27.74
N PHE A 13 36.57 36.21 -26.70
CA PHE A 13 36.35 35.59 -25.39
C PHE A 13 35.03 36.01 -24.76
N CYS A 14 34.68 37.31 -24.80
CA CYS A 14 33.40 37.82 -24.29
C CYS A 14 32.20 37.23 -25.05
N VAL A 15 32.31 37.12 -26.39
CA VAL A 15 31.24 36.51 -27.21
C VAL A 15 31.10 35.02 -26.87
N ALA A 16 32.20 34.30 -26.70
CA ALA A 16 32.19 32.89 -26.29
C ALA A 16 31.55 32.69 -24.91
N MET A 17 31.85 33.57 -23.94
CA MET A 17 31.27 33.53 -22.59
C MET A 17 29.77 33.82 -22.62
N VAL A 18 29.31 34.79 -23.42
CA VAL A 18 27.87 35.05 -23.59
C VAL A 18 27.19 33.86 -24.26
N PHE A 19 27.81 33.25 -25.25
CA PHE A 19 27.28 32.07 -25.94
C PHE A 19 27.16 30.87 -24.97
N LEU A 20 28.15 30.64 -24.13
CA LEU A 20 28.09 29.59 -23.09
C LEU A 20 27.06 29.91 -21.99
N SER A 21 26.82 31.19 -21.68
CA SER A 21 25.84 31.62 -20.68
C SER A 21 24.40 31.49 -21.18
N VAL A 22 24.14 31.59 -22.48
CA VAL A 22 22.81 31.48 -23.10
C VAL A 22 22.45 30.03 -23.43
N GLN A 23 23.44 29.13 -23.51
CA GLN A 23 23.14 27.71 -23.60
C GLN A 23 22.52 27.29 -22.24
N THR A 24 21.21 27.07 -22.21
CA THR A 24 20.57 26.33 -21.13
C THR A 24 21.37 25.06 -20.91
N PRO A 25 21.87 24.81 -19.70
CA PRO A 25 22.76 23.70 -19.48
C PRO A 25 22.04 22.41 -19.90
N TYR A 26 22.58 21.70 -20.84
CA TYR A 26 22.14 20.38 -21.29
C TYR A 26 22.01 19.40 -20.11
N PHE A 27 22.58 19.78 -18.96
CA PHE A 27 22.50 19.10 -17.68
C PHE A 27 21.15 19.20 -16.98
N SER A 28 20.29 20.18 -17.30
CA SER A 28 18.97 20.27 -16.65
C SER A 28 18.04 19.12 -17.06
N ASP A 29 18.23 18.54 -18.26
CA ASP A 29 17.48 17.36 -18.68
C ASP A 29 18.08 16.04 -18.16
N MET A 30 19.36 16.02 -17.79
CA MET A 30 20.00 14.88 -17.11
C MET A 30 19.62 14.78 -15.63
N PHE A 31 19.18 15.85 -15.02
CA PHE A 31 18.72 15.92 -13.62
C PHE A 31 17.21 16.09 -13.52
N LYS A 32 16.45 15.77 -14.57
CA LYS A 32 15.03 15.45 -14.36
C LYS A 32 15.04 14.34 -13.35
N ASP A 33 14.52 14.65 -12.16
CA ASP A 33 14.27 13.70 -11.09
C ASP A 33 13.58 12.47 -11.65
N ASP A 34 14.36 11.48 -12.07
CA ASP A 34 13.82 10.20 -12.51
C ASP A 34 13.32 9.46 -11.27
N LEU A 35 12.03 9.60 -11.00
CA LEU A 35 11.35 8.94 -9.89
C LEU A 35 11.45 7.41 -9.98
N SER A 36 11.95 6.87 -11.10
CA SER A 36 12.19 5.44 -11.30
C SER A 36 13.52 4.97 -10.75
N ILE A 37 14.46 5.88 -10.43
CA ILE A 37 15.76 5.51 -9.88
C ILE A 37 15.59 5.12 -8.41
N ALA A 38 15.94 3.87 -8.10
CA ALA A 38 15.92 3.38 -6.73
C ALA A 38 16.99 4.08 -5.88
N ASN A 39 16.56 4.67 -4.76
CA ASN A 39 17.50 5.27 -3.79
C ASN A 39 18.12 4.22 -2.86
N MET A 40 17.38 3.13 -2.60
CA MET A 40 17.83 2.04 -1.73
C MET A 40 17.12 0.74 -2.14
N GLU A 41 17.86 -0.35 -2.11
CA GLU A 41 17.34 -1.70 -2.24
C GLU A 41 17.67 -2.52 -1.00
N MET A 42 16.69 -3.28 -0.51
CA MET A 42 16.82 -4.15 0.65
C MET A 42 16.32 -5.54 0.30
N ARG A 43 16.87 -6.57 0.95
CA ARG A 43 16.44 -7.96 0.79
C ARG A 43 16.22 -8.62 2.13
N LYS A 44 15.28 -9.56 2.19
CA LYS A 44 14.92 -10.33 3.40
C LYS A 44 14.57 -9.38 4.56
N ILE A 45 13.64 -8.48 4.32
CA ILE A 45 13.23 -7.46 5.27
C ILE A 45 12.42 -8.15 6.38
N VAL A 46 12.79 -7.83 7.62
CA VAL A 46 11.99 -8.14 8.81
C VAL A 46 12.01 -6.89 9.67
N ASP A 47 10.84 -6.33 9.94
CA ASP A 47 10.67 -5.15 10.80
C ASP A 47 9.68 -5.45 11.90
N TYR A 48 9.93 -4.91 13.08
CA TYR A 48 9.13 -5.10 14.28
C TYR A 48 8.70 -3.75 14.84
N GLN A 49 7.41 -3.61 15.08
CA GLN A 49 6.90 -2.51 15.88
C GLN A 49 6.83 -2.99 17.35
N ILE A 50 7.61 -2.33 18.21
CA ILE A 50 7.78 -2.71 19.60
C ILE A 50 7.22 -1.59 20.48
N GLY A 51 6.14 -1.89 21.25
CA GLY A 51 5.66 -1.08 22.36
C GLY A 51 6.19 -1.66 23.69
N GLU A 52 5.32 -2.04 24.60
CA GLU A 52 5.71 -2.86 25.77
C GLU A 52 6.05 -4.29 25.40
N ARG A 53 5.58 -4.73 24.25
CA ARG A 53 5.82 -6.03 23.60
C ARG A 53 5.94 -5.83 22.08
N VAL A 54 6.15 -6.91 21.34
CA VAL A 54 6.05 -6.87 19.87
C VAL A 54 4.57 -6.77 19.51
N ASP A 55 4.15 -5.61 19.00
CA ASP A 55 2.76 -5.34 18.65
C ASP A 55 2.49 -5.63 17.18
N ALA A 56 3.48 -5.41 16.31
CA ALA A 56 3.38 -5.76 14.90
C ALA A 56 4.73 -6.19 14.32
N LYS A 57 4.64 -7.00 13.27
CA LYS A 57 5.78 -7.46 12.49
C LYS A 57 5.41 -7.40 11.02
N PHE A 58 6.29 -6.87 10.18
CA PHE A 58 6.15 -7.10 8.75
C PHE A 58 7.40 -7.74 8.14
N THR A 59 7.22 -8.50 7.09
CA THR A 59 8.27 -9.17 6.34
C THR A 59 8.07 -8.93 4.85
N ALA A 60 9.17 -8.88 4.10
CA ALA A 60 9.15 -8.87 2.65
C ALA A 60 10.43 -9.50 2.10
N ASP A 61 10.36 -10.15 0.93
CA ASP A 61 11.53 -10.74 0.28
C ASP A 61 12.49 -9.66 -0.20
N SER A 62 11.94 -8.56 -0.71
CA SER A 62 12.71 -7.37 -1.10
C SER A 62 11.88 -6.11 -0.94
N GLY A 63 12.58 -4.99 -0.75
CA GLY A 63 12.02 -3.65 -0.74
C GLY A 63 12.90 -2.71 -1.54
N THR A 64 12.27 -1.80 -2.26
CA THR A 64 12.92 -0.77 -3.05
C THR A 64 12.33 0.57 -2.66
N ARG A 65 13.19 1.49 -2.22
CA ARG A 65 12.83 2.87 -1.93
C ARG A 65 13.14 3.75 -3.12
N TYR A 66 12.12 4.41 -3.62
CA TYR A 66 12.19 5.46 -4.62
C TYR A 66 12.07 6.83 -3.94
N LYS A 67 12.15 7.91 -4.70
CA LYS A 67 12.00 9.26 -4.18
C LYS A 67 10.59 9.54 -3.64
N ASP A 68 9.57 8.95 -4.27
CA ASP A 68 8.15 9.21 -4.04
C ASP A 68 7.39 8.04 -3.41
N ARG A 69 8.01 6.85 -3.34
CA ARG A 69 7.35 5.63 -2.86
C ARG A 69 8.32 4.58 -2.37
N ASP A 70 7.82 3.68 -1.54
CA ASP A 70 8.45 2.42 -1.17
C ASP A 70 7.67 1.26 -1.79
N GLU A 71 8.36 0.28 -2.37
CA GLU A 71 7.77 -0.93 -2.94
C GLU A 71 8.33 -2.16 -2.24
N PHE A 72 7.47 -3.13 -1.91
CA PHE A 72 7.82 -4.39 -1.26
C PHE A 72 7.29 -5.56 -2.07
N LYS A 73 8.07 -6.66 -2.14
CA LYS A 73 7.66 -7.91 -2.80
C LYS A 73 7.45 -9.02 -1.77
N ASN A 74 6.40 -9.82 -1.99
CA ASN A 74 5.97 -10.89 -1.10
C ASN A 74 5.81 -10.38 0.34
N PHE A 75 4.92 -9.39 0.45
CA PHE A 75 4.66 -8.67 1.70
C PHE A 75 3.78 -9.48 2.64
N LYS A 76 4.15 -9.54 3.91
CA LYS A 76 3.33 -10.06 5.00
C LYS A 76 3.43 -9.14 6.19
N ALA A 77 2.28 -8.74 6.73
CA ALA A 77 2.15 -8.03 7.99
C ALA A 77 1.36 -8.89 9.00
N GLU A 78 1.82 -8.89 10.24
CA GLU A 78 1.19 -9.54 11.39
C GLU A 78 1.07 -8.49 12.51
N GLU A 79 -0.13 -8.28 13.02
CA GLU A 79 -0.39 -7.42 14.17
C GLU A 79 -0.98 -8.27 15.29
N ILE A 80 -0.43 -8.12 16.49
CA ILE A 80 -0.81 -8.86 17.68
C ILE A 80 -1.42 -7.85 18.65
N SER A 81 -2.73 -7.77 18.72
CA SER A 81 -3.43 -6.98 19.70
C SER A 81 -3.91 -7.83 20.88
N ALA A 82 -4.40 -7.18 21.96
CA ALA A 82 -4.91 -7.90 23.12
C ALA A 82 -6.09 -8.81 22.77
N ASP A 83 -6.93 -8.38 21.83
CA ASP A 83 -8.20 -9.03 21.49
C ASP A 83 -8.15 -9.86 20.23
N LEU A 84 -7.39 -9.42 19.22
CA LEU A 84 -7.36 -10.03 17.90
C LEU A 84 -5.96 -10.01 17.30
N ASN A 85 -5.57 -11.12 16.68
CA ASN A 85 -4.40 -11.17 15.81
C ASN A 85 -4.84 -10.95 14.37
N HIS A 86 -4.10 -10.13 13.64
CA HIS A 86 -4.36 -9.78 12.26
C HIS A 86 -3.20 -10.20 11.39
N THR A 87 -3.49 -10.75 10.22
CA THR A 87 -2.48 -11.07 9.21
C THR A 87 -2.94 -10.56 7.85
N LEU A 88 -2.05 -9.86 7.15
CA LEU A 88 -2.24 -9.41 5.78
C LEU A 88 -1.08 -9.88 4.92
N VAL A 89 -1.36 -10.49 3.79
CA VAL A 89 -0.37 -10.90 2.80
C VAL A 89 -0.73 -10.36 1.43
N SER A 90 0.28 -10.08 0.60
CA SER A 90 0.10 -9.68 -0.81
C SER A 90 1.38 -9.96 -1.60
N LYS A 91 1.27 -10.09 -2.92
CA LYS A 91 2.45 -10.22 -3.79
C LYS A 91 3.30 -8.96 -3.78
N THR A 92 2.65 -7.79 -3.75
CA THR A 92 3.36 -6.51 -3.67
C THR A 92 2.63 -5.57 -2.72
N ALA A 93 3.40 -4.75 -2.00
CA ALA A 93 2.88 -3.62 -1.25
C ALA A 93 3.62 -2.36 -1.68
N THR A 94 2.88 -1.27 -1.93
CA THR A 94 3.45 0.03 -2.33
C THR A 94 2.95 1.08 -1.36
N ARG A 95 3.86 1.84 -0.76
CA ARG A 95 3.54 3.01 0.07
C ARG A 95 3.94 4.28 -0.67
N ALA A 96 2.97 5.15 -0.92
CA ALA A 96 3.18 6.47 -1.49
C ALA A 96 2.47 7.51 -0.62
N GLY A 97 3.23 8.29 0.14
CA GLY A 97 2.69 9.20 1.15
C GLY A 97 1.81 8.47 2.17
N GLU A 98 0.55 8.88 2.26
CA GLU A 98 -0.43 8.32 3.20
C GLU A 98 -1.16 7.08 2.66
N LEU A 99 -0.96 6.72 1.39
CA LEU A 99 -1.60 5.57 0.78
C LEU A 99 -0.69 4.35 0.82
N ILE A 100 -1.24 3.23 1.29
CA ILE A 100 -0.62 1.91 1.21
C ILE A 100 -1.50 1.02 0.34
N LYS A 101 -0.92 0.49 -0.73
CA LYS A 101 -1.60 -0.33 -1.71
C LYS A 101 -1.03 -1.74 -1.70
N PHE A 102 -1.87 -2.72 -1.45
CA PHE A 102 -1.54 -4.14 -1.47
C PHE A 102 -2.12 -4.76 -2.74
N ASN A 103 -1.27 -5.31 -3.60
CA ASN A 103 -1.68 -5.86 -4.90
C ASN A 103 -1.26 -7.33 -5.04
N GLY A 104 -2.06 -8.06 -5.79
CA GLY A 104 -1.85 -9.44 -6.15
C GLY A 104 -2.18 -10.38 -5.00
N ASP A 105 -3.39 -10.96 -5.08
CA ASP A 105 -3.92 -11.92 -4.11
C ASP A 105 -3.83 -11.39 -2.67
N ALA A 106 -4.23 -10.11 -2.48
CA ALA A 106 -4.26 -9.51 -1.16
C ALA A 106 -5.25 -10.28 -0.28
N HIS A 107 -4.75 -10.83 0.82
CA HIS A 107 -5.50 -11.69 1.73
C HIS A 107 -5.30 -11.23 3.16
N TYR A 108 -6.40 -10.88 3.81
CA TYR A 108 -6.44 -10.49 5.21
C TYR A 108 -7.25 -11.50 6.02
N VAL A 109 -6.69 -11.93 7.12
CA VAL A 109 -7.37 -12.79 8.10
C VAL A 109 -7.20 -12.27 9.51
N ASN A 110 -8.14 -12.59 10.39
CA ASN A 110 -7.97 -12.36 11.81
C ASN A 110 -8.33 -13.59 12.65
N SER A 111 -7.97 -13.58 13.91
CA SER A 111 -8.21 -14.71 14.83
C SER A 111 -9.68 -14.95 15.18
N SER A 112 -10.61 -14.06 14.82
CA SER A 112 -12.05 -14.29 14.95
C SER A 112 -12.64 -15.10 13.78
N GLY A 113 -11.82 -15.52 12.82
CA GLY A 113 -12.27 -16.28 11.64
C GLY A 113 -12.78 -15.40 10.49
N PHE A 114 -12.50 -14.10 10.54
CA PHE A 114 -12.77 -13.20 9.41
C PHE A 114 -11.68 -13.38 8.35
N ASP A 115 -12.07 -13.64 7.12
CA ASP A 115 -11.22 -13.91 5.96
C ASP A 115 -11.67 -13.02 4.80
N TYR A 116 -10.78 -12.17 4.32
CA TYR A 116 -11.04 -11.23 3.22
C TYR A 116 -9.99 -11.39 2.13
N THR A 117 -10.44 -11.56 0.90
CA THR A 117 -9.56 -11.74 -0.27
C THR A 117 -9.98 -10.80 -1.39
N ALA A 118 -9.03 -10.10 -1.98
CA ALA A 118 -9.21 -9.26 -3.17
C ALA A 118 -7.90 -9.19 -3.99
N GLN A 119 -7.97 -8.77 -5.25
CA GLN A 119 -6.76 -8.51 -6.03
C GLN A 119 -6.03 -7.25 -5.57
N GLU A 120 -6.75 -6.31 -4.95
CA GLU A 120 -6.21 -5.05 -4.46
C GLU A 120 -6.89 -4.64 -3.16
N ILE A 121 -6.09 -4.18 -2.19
CA ILE A 121 -6.55 -3.47 -0.99
C ILE A 121 -5.79 -2.16 -0.90
N ILE A 122 -6.48 -1.05 -0.64
CA ILE A 122 -5.89 0.27 -0.44
C ILE A 122 -6.22 0.73 0.98
N TYR A 123 -5.20 1.11 1.74
CA TYR A 123 -5.35 1.71 3.04
C TYR A 123 -4.86 3.16 3.03
N ASP A 124 -5.73 4.08 3.36
CA ASP A 124 -5.40 5.49 3.59
C ASP A 124 -5.13 5.69 5.09
N THR A 125 -3.88 5.97 5.43
CA THR A 125 -3.43 6.12 6.83
C THR A 125 -3.92 7.43 7.46
N SER A 126 -4.28 8.44 6.67
CA SER A 126 -4.80 9.74 7.16
C SER A 126 -6.28 9.67 7.50
N SER A 127 -7.08 9.19 6.56
CA SER A 127 -8.54 9.04 6.74
C SER A 127 -8.89 7.80 7.58
N LYS A 128 -7.98 6.82 7.68
CA LYS A 128 -8.20 5.50 8.31
C LYS A 128 -9.23 4.65 7.57
N ILE A 129 -9.31 4.81 6.26
CA ILE A 129 -10.21 4.07 5.39
C ILE A 129 -9.44 2.95 4.68
N VAL A 130 -9.94 1.72 4.78
CA VAL A 130 -9.54 0.57 3.98
C VAL A 130 -10.56 0.40 2.86
N ARG A 131 -10.11 0.28 1.62
CA ARG A 131 -11.02 0.07 0.48
C ARG A 131 -10.45 -0.92 -0.53
N SER A 132 -11.35 -1.52 -1.28
CA SER A 132 -11.05 -2.29 -2.49
C SER A 132 -12.05 -1.88 -3.56
N ASP A 133 -11.53 -1.39 -4.68
CA ASP A 133 -12.35 -0.96 -5.84
C ASP A 133 -12.46 -2.09 -6.89
N VAL A 134 -12.07 -3.32 -6.51
CA VAL A 134 -12.14 -4.54 -7.32
C VAL A 134 -12.96 -5.60 -6.61
N PRO A 135 -13.44 -6.64 -7.33
CA PRO A 135 -14.21 -7.72 -6.73
C PRO A 135 -13.49 -8.37 -5.57
N TYR A 136 -14.26 -8.68 -4.53
CA TYR A 136 -13.75 -9.26 -3.30
C TYR A 136 -14.58 -10.47 -2.84
N VAL A 137 -13.99 -11.27 -1.99
CA VAL A 137 -14.64 -12.35 -1.25
C VAL A 137 -14.35 -12.15 0.24
N LEU A 138 -15.41 -12.21 1.05
CA LEU A 138 -15.35 -12.17 2.50
C LEU A 138 -15.98 -13.44 3.05
N ARG A 139 -15.34 -14.08 4.04
CA ARG A 139 -15.85 -15.21 4.77
C ARG A 139 -15.79 -14.96 6.27
N GLN A 140 -16.77 -15.48 6.99
CA GLN A 140 -16.74 -15.53 8.45
C GLN A 140 -17.47 -16.81 8.91
N GLY A 141 -16.71 -17.78 9.39
CA GLY A 141 -17.24 -19.12 9.64
C GLY A 141 -17.77 -19.75 8.35
N ASN A 142 -19.06 -20.09 8.33
CA ASN A 142 -19.75 -20.65 7.16
C ASN A 142 -20.38 -19.60 6.24
N ASP A 143 -20.39 -18.35 6.67
CA ASP A 143 -20.97 -17.26 5.90
C ASP A 143 -20.00 -16.77 4.83
N ARG A 144 -20.54 -16.41 3.67
CA ARG A 144 -19.76 -15.91 2.53
C ARG A 144 -20.45 -14.70 1.94
N VAL A 145 -19.68 -13.66 1.70
CA VAL A 145 -20.11 -12.44 0.99
C VAL A 145 -19.17 -12.18 -0.17
N THR A 146 -19.71 -11.83 -1.33
CA THR A 146 -18.91 -11.31 -2.45
C THR A 146 -19.47 -9.95 -2.84
N GLY A 147 -18.64 -9.10 -3.43
CA GLY A 147 -19.08 -7.79 -3.91
C GLY A 147 -18.13 -7.24 -4.96
N ALA A 148 -18.55 -6.17 -5.63
CA ALA A 148 -17.76 -5.50 -6.65
C ALA A 148 -16.74 -4.51 -6.07
N SER A 149 -17.10 -3.86 -4.95
CA SER A 149 -16.21 -2.95 -4.21
C SER A 149 -16.64 -2.86 -2.76
N ILE A 150 -15.71 -2.49 -1.88
CA ILE A 150 -15.94 -2.30 -0.45
C ILE A 150 -15.10 -1.15 0.08
N SER A 151 -15.63 -0.42 1.06
CA SER A 151 -14.92 0.58 1.84
C SER A 151 -15.27 0.41 3.31
N TYR A 152 -14.26 0.38 4.18
CA TYR A 152 -14.41 0.25 5.63
C TYR A 152 -13.67 1.38 6.34
N ASP A 153 -14.40 2.16 7.12
CA ASP A 153 -13.85 3.18 8.00
C ASP A 153 -13.49 2.54 9.34
N THR A 154 -12.19 2.50 9.65
CA THR A 154 -11.70 1.86 10.89
C THR A 154 -12.01 2.65 12.15
N LYS A 155 -12.32 3.97 12.04
CA LYS A 155 -12.71 4.84 13.18
C LYS A 155 -14.19 4.65 13.53
N THR A 156 -15.08 4.79 12.53
CA THR A 156 -16.53 4.72 12.73
C THR A 156 -17.06 3.28 12.68
N LYS A 157 -16.23 2.31 12.24
CA LYS A 157 -16.59 0.91 12.03
C LYS A 157 -17.68 0.72 10.98
N GLN A 158 -17.88 1.69 10.10
CA GLN A 158 -18.87 1.63 9.02
C GLN A 158 -18.31 0.97 7.78
N THR A 159 -19.13 0.10 7.18
CA THR A 159 -18.82 -0.59 5.93
C THR A 159 -19.80 -0.15 4.85
N ASN A 160 -19.27 0.24 3.69
CA ASN A 160 -20.05 0.49 2.49
C ASN A 160 -19.58 -0.48 1.40
N SER A 161 -20.52 -1.14 0.72
CA SER A 161 -20.20 -2.07 -0.35
C SER A 161 -21.19 -1.99 -1.48
N LYS A 162 -20.74 -2.36 -2.70
CA LYS A 162 -21.55 -2.39 -3.91
C LYS A 162 -21.54 -3.78 -4.53
N GLY A 163 -22.66 -4.15 -5.18
CA GLY A 163 -22.79 -5.42 -5.90
C GLY A 163 -22.71 -6.63 -4.99
N ILE A 164 -23.35 -6.57 -3.82
CA ILE A 164 -23.26 -7.59 -2.78
C ILE A 164 -24.10 -8.81 -3.14
N HIS A 165 -23.48 -10.00 -3.00
CA HIS A 165 -24.16 -11.29 -2.91
C HIS A 165 -23.69 -11.98 -1.64
N ALA A 166 -24.66 -12.41 -0.80
CA ALA A 166 -24.34 -12.99 0.51
C ALA A 166 -25.06 -14.33 0.68
N TRP A 167 -24.37 -15.29 1.27
CA TRP A 167 -24.86 -16.61 1.67
C TRP A 167 -24.63 -16.76 3.17
N TYR A 168 -25.73 -16.99 3.90
CA TYR A 168 -25.72 -17.16 5.35
C TYR A 168 -26.23 -18.53 5.72
N GLN A 169 -25.56 -19.20 6.64
CA GLN A 169 -26.08 -20.42 7.22
C GLN A 169 -27.04 -20.05 8.35
N LEU A 170 -28.35 -20.33 8.13
CA LEU A 170 -29.33 -20.19 9.19
C LEU A 170 -29.05 -21.28 10.24
N LYS A 171 -28.74 -20.88 11.46
CA LYS A 171 -28.73 -21.79 12.60
C LYS A 171 -30.20 -22.11 12.92
N ASP A 172 -30.59 -23.36 12.77
CA ASP A 172 -31.90 -23.81 13.22
C ASP A 172 -32.07 -23.50 14.70
N GLN A 173 -32.93 -22.54 15.03
CA GLN A 173 -33.32 -22.21 16.41
C GLN A 173 -34.31 -23.24 16.98
N ASN A 174 -34.45 -24.42 16.38
CA ASN A 174 -35.39 -25.44 16.82
C ASN A 174 -34.70 -26.63 17.45
N SER A 175 -34.22 -26.47 18.69
CA SER A 175 -34.01 -27.62 19.59
C SER A 175 -34.38 -27.30 21.05
N THR A 176 -35.45 -26.57 21.26
CA THR A 176 -36.14 -26.59 22.57
C THR A 176 -37.62 -26.44 22.30
N ASN A 177 -38.29 -27.54 22.03
CA ASN A 177 -39.74 -27.63 22.17
C ASN A 177 -40.02 -28.00 23.63
N PRO A 178 -40.46 -27.06 24.51
CA PRO A 178 -40.74 -27.36 25.91
C PRO A 178 -42.12 -27.97 26.14
N TYR A 179 -42.84 -28.35 25.09
CA TYR A 179 -44.16 -28.93 25.21
C TYR A 179 -44.21 -30.39 24.69
N SER A 180 -43.59 -31.29 25.47
CA SER A 180 -44.01 -32.68 25.44
C SER A 180 -45.24 -32.83 26.32
N PHE A 181 -46.44 -32.79 25.75
CA PHE A 181 -47.64 -33.28 26.46
C PHE A 181 -47.53 -34.79 26.61
N SER A 182 -47.26 -35.26 27.83
CA SER A 182 -47.49 -36.65 28.21
C SER A 182 -48.99 -36.89 28.28
N ARG A 183 -49.45 -37.87 27.51
CA ARG A 183 -50.71 -38.60 27.77
C ARG A 183 -50.42 -39.79 28.64
#